data_fc9e9a879255bc3b20780fa572ecf56c
#
_entry.id   fc9e9a879255bc3b20780fa572ecf56c
#
_cell.length_a   1.000
_cell.length_b   1.000
_cell.length_c   1.000
_cell.angle_alpha   90.00
_cell.angle_beta   90.00
_cell.angle_gamma   90.00
#
_symmetry.space_group_name_H-M   'P 1'
#
loop_
_entity.id
_entity.type
_entity.pdbx_description
1 polymer ?
#
loop_
_entity_poly.entity_id
_entity_poly.type
_entity_poly.pdbx_seq_one_letter_code
_entity_poly.pdbx_strand_id
1 'polypeptide(L)'
;MNKAVETRHNHTHAGGWVPRDQVHVERWVRRLRQAVTRQPRPLVAPIAELKALVEQEPALHLQAQAMFDEAWQHKHRTPLGQVEVRSFEEFLLLLNGIMTTAPEAYQDVQSHEPAGLIGFPINALLNWPMATAAGYGFFANELVNQQLRKILGYWANFLQSPASRYVLTESVSPLDRQTLIVPWLGDVAKQEMVKVAQGALGAGENPTPDSFEGIFHSTPGAEYEGFASWDDFFTRRFRPGVRPVAAPDDDNVIANACESAPLQVAKRVRRQDSFWLKGQPYSLDNLLDFDPRAAQFEGGTIYQAFLSALSYHRWHSPVSGTVRSVKVVNGSYYLANRHQGFGNLDGADPSAPNQSQPFLTSVATRALIFIEADNPKIGLMCVVPVGMAEVSSCEVTVQPGQRIEKGEQLGMFHFGGSTHCLLFRPGVRLEFDFHGQAPGLDATNMRLNTAIARVK
;
A
#
# COMPACT_ATOMS: atom_id res chain seq x y z
N MET A 1 -0.32 -47.13 -3.81
CA MET A 1 -1.24 -46.01 -3.61
C MET A 1 -0.40 -44.76 -3.31
N ASN A 2 -0.02 -44.04 -4.37
CA ASN A 2 0.70 -42.74 -4.23
C ASN A 2 -0.31 -41.67 -3.94
N LYS A 3 -0.34 -41.17 -2.71
CA LYS A 3 -0.99 -39.87 -2.43
C LYS A 3 -0.11 -38.80 -3.07
N ALA A 4 -0.63 -38.16 -4.12
CA ALA A 4 -0.10 -36.93 -4.64
C ALA A 4 -0.04 -35.95 -3.46
N VAL A 5 1.17 -35.48 -3.15
CA VAL A 5 1.37 -34.33 -2.26
C VAL A 5 0.81 -33.14 -3.06
N GLU A 6 -0.39 -32.72 -2.73
CA GLU A 6 -0.89 -31.42 -3.15
C GLU A 6 0.10 -30.39 -2.62
N THR A 7 0.92 -29.87 -3.50
CA THR A 7 1.68 -28.65 -3.25
C THR A 7 0.65 -27.55 -2.94
N ARG A 8 0.47 -27.27 -1.65
CA ARG A 8 -0.25 -26.06 -1.21
C ARG A 8 0.56 -24.87 -1.70
N HIS A 9 0.24 -24.40 -2.90
CA HIS A 9 0.68 -23.06 -3.31
C HIS A 9 0.14 -22.09 -2.27
N ASN A 10 1.02 -21.49 -1.49
CA ASN A 10 0.67 -20.43 -0.56
C ASN A 10 0.09 -19.28 -1.40
N HIS A 11 -1.23 -19.24 -1.52
CA HIS A 11 -1.95 -18.12 -2.09
C HIS A 11 -1.90 -16.97 -1.08
N THR A 12 -0.84 -16.19 -1.14
CA THR A 12 -0.69 -15.01 -0.33
C THR A 12 -1.64 -13.94 -0.84
N HIS A 13 -2.58 -13.52 0.00
CA HIS A 13 -3.45 -12.38 -0.29
C HIS A 13 -2.68 -11.08 -0.06
N ALA A 14 -1.78 -10.76 -0.98
CA ALA A 14 -0.92 -9.57 -0.89
C ALA A 14 -1.64 -8.27 -1.31
N GLY A 15 -2.95 -8.17 -1.14
CA GLY A 15 -3.72 -6.99 -1.54
C GLY A 15 -3.63 -6.66 -3.03
N GLY A 16 -3.23 -7.63 -3.87
CA GLY A 16 -3.04 -7.48 -5.31
C GLY A 16 -1.74 -6.76 -5.72
N TRP A 17 -0.82 -6.46 -4.80
CA TRP A 17 0.39 -5.68 -5.07
C TRP A 17 1.54 -6.47 -5.70
N VAL A 18 1.55 -7.78 -5.49
CA VAL A 18 2.45 -8.74 -6.15
C VAL A 18 1.62 -9.91 -6.65
N PRO A 19 2.07 -10.63 -7.70
CA PRO A 19 1.40 -11.82 -8.20
C PRO A 19 1.22 -12.86 -7.07
N ARG A 20 0.10 -13.57 -7.10
CA ARG A 20 -0.16 -14.67 -6.14
C ARG A 20 0.87 -15.79 -6.27
N ASP A 21 1.30 -16.07 -7.50
CA ASP A 21 2.33 -17.05 -7.77
C ASP A 21 3.71 -16.38 -7.82
N GLN A 22 4.58 -16.73 -6.89
CA GLN A 22 5.93 -16.21 -6.79
C GLN A 22 6.80 -16.50 -8.02
N VAL A 23 6.44 -17.48 -8.83
CA VAL A 23 7.10 -17.75 -10.12
C VAL A 23 7.05 -16.52 -11.04
N HIS A 24 5.98 -15.74 -11.01
CA HIS A 24 5.90 -14.50 -11.80
C HIS A 24 6.88 -13.43 -11.29
N VAL A 25 7.07 -13.33 -9.99
CA VAL A 25 8.07 -12.42 -9.40
C VAL A 25 9.48 -12.84 -9.82
N GLU A 26 9.82 -14.12 -9.72
CA GLU A 26 11.14 -14.63 -10.16
C GLU A 26 11.41 -14.34 -11.65
N ARG A 27 10.41 -14.51 -12.50
CA ARG A 27 10.51 -14.25 -13.95
C ARG A 27 10.71 -12.77 -14.23
N TRP A 28 9.98 -11.92 -13.54
CA TRP A 28 10.13 -10.48 -13.64
C TRP A 28 11.54 -10.04 -13.20
N VAL A 29 12.04 -10.50 -12.04
CA VAL A 29 13.39 -10.21 -11.56
C VAL A 29 14.44 -10.69 -12.57
N ARG A 30 14.26 -11.87 -13.16
CA ARG A 30 15.16 -12.41 -14.19
C ARG A 30 15.19 -11.50 -15.42
N ARG A 31 14.05 -11.01 -15.89
CA ARG A 31 13.95 -10.06 -17.00
C ARG A 31 14.65 -8.74 -16.67
N LEU A 32 14.38 -8.18 -15.49
CA LEU A 32 15.03 -6.95 -15.02
C LEU A 32 16.56 -7.13 -14.97
N ARG A 33 17.04 -8.23 -14.40
CA ARG A 33 18.47 -8.57 -14.38
C ARG A 33 19.08 -8.63 -15.77
N GLN A 34 18.42 -9.27 -16.72
CA GLN A 34 18.87 -9.30 -18.10
C GLN A 34 18.92 -7.91 -18.74
N ALA A 35 17.94 -7.08 -18.48
CA ALA A 35 17.88 -5.71 -19.01
C ALA A 35 19.04 -4.85 -18.49
N VAL A 36 19.28 -4.83 -17.17
CA VAL A 36 20.37 -4.05 -16.58
C VAL A 36 21.75 -4.58 -16.96
N THR A 37 21.88 -5.89 -17.21
CA THR A 37 23.15 -6.50 -17.66
C THR A 37 23.43 -6.17 -19.13
N ARG A 38 22.40 -6.15 -19.98
CA ARG A 38 22.57 -5.80 -21.41
C ARG A 38 22.84 -4.33 -21.64
N GLN A 39 22.29 -3.47 -20.79
CA GLN A 39 22.43 -2.02 -20.88
C GLN A 39 22.85 -1.45 -19.53
N PRO A 40 24.11 -1.65 -19.11
CA PRO A 40 24.60 -1.13 -17.85
C PRO A 40 24.56 0.41 -17.87
N ARG A 41 24.05 1.01 -16.81
CA ARG A 41 23.97 2.46 -16.62
C ARG A 41 24.64 2.84 -15.30
N PRO A 42 25.25 4.00 -15.20
CA PRO A 42 25.69 4.54 -13.91
C PRO A 42 24.54 4.57 -12.91
N LEU A 43 24.84 4.35 -11.65
CA LEU A 43 23.84 4.50 -10.59
C LEU A 43 23.34 5.96 -10.56
N VAL A 44 22.03 6.15 -10.46
CA VAL A 44 21.46 7.48 -10.24
C VAL A 44 21.92 8.01 -8.87
N ALA A 45 21.99 9.33 -8.74
CA ALA A 45 22.58 9.98 -7.57
C ALA A 45 22.06 9.44 -6.22
N PRO A 46 20.73 9.28 -5.98
CA PRO A 46 20.25 8.79 -4.69
C PRO A 46 20.68 7.34 -4.39
N ILE A 47 20.84 6.49 -5.41
CA ILE A 47 21.31 5.11 -5.23
C ILE A 47 22.82 5.08 -4.98
N ALA A 48 23.59 5.94 -5.66
CA ALA A 48 25.01 6.11 -5.38
C ALA A 48 25.26 6.63 -3.96
N GLU A 49 24.40 7.54 -3.46
CA GLU A 49 24.46 8.04 -2.08
C GLU A 49 24.14 6.91 -1.06
N LEU A 50 23.15 6.06 -1.33
CA LEU A 50 22.87 4.88 -0.48
C LEU A 50 24.08 3.94 -0.43
N LYS A 51 24.69 3.69 -1.60
CA LYS A 51 25.91 2.86 -1.68
C LYS A 51 27.02 3.46 -0.81
N ALA A 52 27.33 4.76 -0.97
CA ALA A 52 28.36 5.44 -0.23
C ALA A 52 28.09 5.43 1.31
N LEU A 53 26.83 5.62 1.73
CA LEU A 53 26.42 5.52 3.13
C LEU A 53 26.73 4.13 3.69
N VAL A 54 26.37 3.08 2.98
CA VAL A 54 26.60 1.70 3.42
C VAL A 54 28.10 1.36 3.46
N GLU A 55 28.89 1.87 2.53
CA GLU A 55 30.36 1.68 2.51
C GLU A 55 31.06 2.43 3.63
N GLN A 56 30.54 3.58 4.08
CA GLN A 56 31.14 4.42 5.12
C GLN A 56 30.76 3.98 6.54
N GLU A 57 29.60 3.31 6.71
CA GLU A 57 29.07 2.93 8.01
C GLU A 57 29.26 1.40 8.23
N PRO A 58 30.23 0.97 9.04
CA PRO A 58 30.55 -0.45 9.19
C PRO A 58 29.36 -1.34 9.62
N ALA A 59 28.50 -0.82 10.50
CA ALA A 59 27.31 -1.55 10.93
C ALA A 59 26.30 -1.76 9.80
N LEU A 60 26.09 -0.75 8.96
CA LEU A 60 25.20 -0.84 7.79
C LEU A 60 25.82 -1.76 6.73
N HIS A 61 27.12 -1.69 6.52
CA HIS A 61 27.83 -2.58 5.59
C HIS A 61 27.62 -4.05 5.95
N LEU A 62 27.84 -4.39 7.24
CA LEU A 62 27.61 -5.76 7.73
C LEU A 62 26.15 -6.18 7.59
N GLN A 63 25.19 -5.33 7.93
CA GLN A 63 23.77 -5.63 7.80
C GLN A 63 23.35 -5.79 6.34
N ALA A 64 23.83 -4.92 5.45
CA ALA A 64 23.54 -4.98 4.01
C ALA A 64 24.02 -6.28 3.37
N GLN A 65 25.17 -6.81 3.79
CA GLN A 65 25.65 -8.13 3.34
C GLN A 65 24.89 -9.27 4.01
N ALA A 66 24.79 -9.24 5.33
CA ALA A 66 24.17 -10.31 6.10
C ALA A 66 22.72 -10.57 5.73
N MET A 67 21.91 -9.53 5.37
CA MET A 67 20.51 -9.74 5.00
C MET A 67 20.35 -10.60 3.74
N PHE A 68 21.27 -10.54 2.78
CA PHE A 68 21.24 -11.39 1.58
C PHE A 68 21.80 -12.79 1.87
N ASP A 69 22.82 -12.90 2.72
CA ASP A 69 23.35 -14.20 3.16
C ASP A 69 22.31 -14.96 3.99
N GLU A 70 21.64 -14.29 4.94
CA GLU A 70 20.55 -14.86 5.72
C GLU A 70 19.38 -15.28 4.82
N ALA A 71 18.99 -14.45 3.86
CA ALA A 71 17.95 -14.77 2.89
C ALA A 71 18.35 -16.02 2.06
N TRP A 72 19.62 -16.11 1.64
CA TRP A 72 20.13 -17.27 0.93
C TRP A 72 20.09 -18.54 1.77
N GLN A 73 20.39 -18.48 3.08
CA GLN A 73 20.31 -19.64 3.97
C GLN A 73 18.89 -20.18 4.12
N HIS A 74 17.88 -19.30 4.09
CA HIS A 74 16.46 -19.68 4.12
C HIS A 74 15.98 -20.32 2.81
N LYS A 75 16.63 -20.05 1.68
CA LYS A 75 16.32 -20.58 0.37
C LYS A 75 16.20 -22.10 0.33
N HIS A 76 17.09 -22.83 1.03
CA HIS A 76 17.09 -24.29 1.02
C HIS A 76 15.83 -24.92 1.62
N ARG A 77 14.93 -24.10 2.17
CA ARG A 77 13.66 -24.50 2.79
C ARG A 77 12.45 -24.18 1.92
N THR A 78 12.66 -23.63 0.73
CA THR A 78 11.54 -23.22 -0.14
C THR A 78 11.37 -24.14 -1.35
N PRO A 79 10.13 -24.39 -1.80
CA PRO A 79 9.85 -25.18 -2.98
C PRO A 79 10.47 -24.60 -4.26
N LEU A 80 10.60 -23.26 -4.33
CA LEU A 80 11.10 -22.55 -5.51
C LEU A 80 12.63 -22.49 -5.59
N GLY A 81 13.32 -22.73 -4.48
CA GLY A 81 14.76 -22.94 -4.43
C GLY A 81 15.67 -21.80 -4.89
N GLN A 82 15.16 -20.58 -5.15
CA GLN A 82 15.96 -19.43 -5.57
C GLN A 82 15.55 -18.15 -4.86
N VAL A 83 16.53 -17.37 -4.35
CA VAL A 83 16.30 -16.00 -3.93
C VAL A 83 16.37 -15.07 -5.16
N GLU A 84 15.56 -14.06 -5.19
CA GLU A 84 15.46 -13.12 -6.31
C GLU A 84 16.74 -12.29 -6.45
N VAL A 85 17.30 -11.85 -5.33
CA VAL A 85 18.51 -10.99 -5.25
C VAL A 85 19.55 -11.64 -4.36
N ARG A 86 20.83 -11.62 -4.77
CA ARG A 86 21.91 -12.38 -4.12
C ARG A 86 22.88 -11.57 -3.30
N SER A 87 22.97 -10.26 -3.59
CA SER A 87 23.87 -9.36 -2.87
C SER A 87 23.35 -7.94 -2.86
N PHE A 88 23.91 -7.10 -2.01
CA PHE A 88 23.59 -5.69 -1.95
C PHE A 88 23.98 -4.97 -3.25
N GLU A 89 25.10 -5.33 -3.88
CA GLU A 89 25.53 -4.77 -5.17
C GLU A 89 24.53 -5.08 -6.28
N GLU A 90 24.07 -6.34 -6.35
CA GLU A 90 23.04 -6.74 -7.30
C GLU A 90 21.73 -6.00 -7.03
N PHE A 91 21.34 -5.85 -5.77
CA PHE A 91 20.16 -5.04 -5.39
C PHE A 91 20.26 -3.60 -5.91
N LEU A 92 21.41 -2.94 -5.73
CA LEU A 92 21.60 -1.57 -6.23
C LEU A 92 21.47 -1.47 -7.75
N LEU A 93 21.99 -2.46 -8.50
CA LEU A 93 21.87 -2.50 -9.96
C LEU A 93 20.41 -2.70 -10.41
N LEU A 94 19.69 -3.62 -9.78
CA LEU A 94 18.28 -3.88 -10.08
C LEU A 94 17.40 -2.68 -9.68
N LEU A 95 17.67 -2.09 -8.51
CA LEU A 95 17.01 -0.87 -8.07
C LEU A 95 17.21 0.29 -9.05
N ASN A 96 18.44 0.42 -9.59
CA ASN A 96 18.74 1.42 -10.63
C ASN A 96 17.93 1.17 -11.92
N GLY A 97 17.68 -0.09 -12.26
CA GLY A 97 16.80 -0.46 -13.38
C GLY A 97 15.34 -0.04 -13.14
N ILE A 98 14.86 -0.19 -11.90
CA ILE A 98 13.48 0.21 -11.54
C ILE A 98 13.26 1.72 -11.70
N MET A 99 14.28 2.54 -11.57
CA MET A 99 14.14 4.02 -11.66
C MET A 99 13.55 4.51 -12.99
N THR A 100 13.50 3.65 -13.99
CA THR A 100 12.89 3.93 -15.32
C THR A 100 11.84 2.88 -15.71
N THR A 101 11.26 2.19 -14.73
CA THR A 101 10.25 1.16 -14.95
C THR A 101 8.97 1.53 -14.20
N ALA A 102 7.83 1.50 -14.89
CA ALA A 102 6.52 1.65 -14.26
C ALA A 102 5.97 0.27 -13.84
N PRO A 103 5.06 0.20 -12.86
CA PRO A 103 4.38 -1.03 -12.47
C PRO A 103 3.65 -1.71 -13.64
N GLU A 104 3.80 -3.03 -13.76
CA GLU A 104 3.24 -3.83 -14.85
C GLU A 104 2.09 -4.71 -14.37
N ALA A 105 1.10 -4.94 -15.22
CA ALA A 105 0.03 -5.90 -15.02
C ALA A 105 0.24 -7.15 -15.90
N TYR A 106 -0.23 -8.31 -15.43
CA TYR A 106 0.02 -9.60 -16.05
C TYR A 106 -1.24 -10.41 -16.27
N GLN A 107 -1.19 -11.26 -17.31
CA GLN A 107 -2.22 -12.22 -17.66
C GLN A 107 -1.59 -13.60 -17.91
N ASP A 108 -2.23 -14.66 -17.44
CA ASP A 108 -1.84 -16.03 -17.77
C ASP A 108 -2.22 -16.37 -19.20
N VAL A 109 -1.29 -16.99 -19.94
CA VAL A 109 -1.48 -17.32 -21.37
C VAL A 109 -2.52 -18.41 -21.59
N GLN A 110 -2.61 -19.39 -20.66
CA GLN A 110 -3.49 -20.54 -20.85
C GLN A 110 -4.91 -20.29 -20.37
N SER A 111 -5.04 -19.70 -19.18
CA SER A 111 -6.35 -19.43 -18.59
C SER A 111 -6.97 -18.13 -19.08
N HIS A 112 -6.18 -17.22 -19.63
CA HIS A 112 -6.55 -15.83 -19.93
C HIS A 112 -7.01 -15.03 -18.70
N GLU A 113 -6.75 -15.57 -17.49
CA GLU A 113 -7.09 -14.90 -16.24
C GLU A 113 -6.01 -13.89 -15.83
N PRO A 114 -6.37 -12.86 -15.06
CA PRO A 114 -5.39 -11.96 -14.48
C PRO A 114 -4.37 -12.71 -13.61
N ALA A 115 -3.09 -12.57 -13.91
CA ALA A 115 -1.99 -13.19 -13.15
C ALA A 115 -1.44 -12.28 -12.05
N GLY A 116 -2.05 -11.11 -11.83
CA GLY A 116 -1.65 -10.11 -10.85
C GLY A 116 -0.84 -8.98 -11.47
N LEU A 117 -0.10 -8.28 -10.63
CA LEU A 117 0.73 -7.14 -11.02
C LEU A 117 1.97 -7.05 -10.13
N ILE A 118 3.01 -6.38 -10.60
CA ILE A 118 4.13 -5.95 -9.78
C ILE A 118 3.93 -4.45 -9.45
N GLY A 119 3.09 -4.18 -8.47
CA GLY A 119 2.84 -2.85 -7.92
C GLY A 119 3.94 -2.39 -6.97
N PHE A 120 4.64 -3.35 -6.36
CA PHE A 120 5.77 -3.13 -5.45
C PHE A 120 7.07 -3.72 -6.01
N PRO A 121 7.67 -3.11 -7.03
CA PRO A 121 8.87 -3.66 -7.66
C PRO A 121 10.09 -3.68 -6.73
N ILE A 122 10.25 -2.69 -5.85
CA ILE A 122 11.36 -2.64 -4.89
C ILE A 122 11.11 -3.65 -3.76
N ASN A 123 9.89 -3.72 -3.24
CA ASN A 123 9.51 -4.73 -2.25
C ASN A 123 9.69 -6.14 -2.81
N ALA A 124 9.39 -6.36 -4.09
CA ALA A 124 9.62 -7.66 -4.72
C ALA A 124 11.10 -8.08 -4.71
N LEU A 125 12.05 -7.14 -4.84
CA LEU A 125 13.47 -7.40 -4.68
C LEU A 125 13.87 -7.66 -3.23
N LEU A 126 13.17 -7.05 -2.27
CA LEU A 126 13.50 -7.06 -0.84
C LEU A 126 12.72 -8.10 -0.04
N ASN A 127 11.82 -8.82 -0.66
CA ASN A 127 10.89 -9.74 0.00
C ASN A 127 11.60 -10.72 0.97
N TRP A 128 12.68 -11.32 0.55
CA TRP A 128 13.51 -12.18 1.39
C TRP A 128 14.42 -11.41 2.36
N PRO A 129 15.20 -10.40 1.91
CA PRO A 129 16.03 -9.59 2.80
C PRO A 129 15.28 -8.94 3.96
N MET A 130 14.08 -8.39 3.72
CA MET A 130 13.23 -7.79 4.76
C MET A 130 12.87 -8.75 5.90
N ALA A 131 12.75 -10.04 5.59
CA ALA A 131 12.40 -11.10 6.55
C ALA A 131 13.52 -11.44 7.52
N THR A 132 14.76 -11.05 7.22
CA THR A 132 15.95 -11.44 7.99
C THR A 132 16.17 -10.55 9.22
N ALA A 133 16.99 -11.01 10.16
CA ALA A 133 17.36 -10.22 11.32
C ALA A 133 18.21 -9.01 10.92
N ALA A 134 19.16 -9.20 10.01
CA ALA A 134 20.02 -8.14 9.50
C ALA A 134 19.20 -7.12 8.69
N GLY A 135 18.26 -7.58 7.84
CA GLY A 135 17.38 -6.70 7.07
C GLY A 135 16.49 -5.86 7.96
N TYR A 136 15.91 -6.44 9.02
CA TYR A 136 15.15 -5.64 9.98
C TYR A 136 15.99 -4.50 10.58
N GLY A 137 17.23 -4.79 11.00
CA GLY A 137 18.15 -3.76 11.52
C GLY A 137 18.47 -2.69 10.47
N PHE A 138 18.75 -3.11 9.23
CA PHE A 138 19.04 -2.21 8.11
C PHE A 138 17.86 -1.27 7.80
N PHE A 139 16.66 -1.81 7.64
CA PHE A 139 15.46 -1.00 7.32
C PHE A 139 14.87 -0.24 8.51
N ALA A 140 15.27 -0.54 9.74
CA ALA A 140 14.97 0.27 10.91
C ALA A 140 15.89 1.51 11.04
N ASN A 141 17.00 1.56 10.31
CA ASN A 141 17.96 2.66 10.41
C ASN A 141 17.43 3.93 9.74
N GLU A 142 17.50 5.06 10.46
CA GLU A 142 16.98 6.35 10.00
C GLU A 142 17.71 6.87 8.76
N LEU A 143 19.05 6.75 8.70
CA LEU A 143 19.83 7.20 7.55
C LEU A 143 19.49 6.42 6.30
N VAL A 144 19.27 5.11 6.42
CA VAL A 144 18.80 4.26 5.32
C VAL A 144 17.43 4.75 4.82
N ASN A 145 16.49 5.01 5.72
CA ASN A 145 15.16 5.49 5.35
C ASN A 145 15.20 6.89 4.71
N GLN A 146 16.10 7.76 5.12
CA GLN A 146 16.32 9.05 4.46
C GLN A 146 16.79 8.86 3.01
N GLN A 147 17.69 7.91 2.73
CA GLN A 147 18.13 7.61 1.37
C GLN A 147 17.03 6.92 0.55
N LEU A 148 16.29 5.98 1.13
CA LEU A 148 15.15 5.36 0.47
C LEU A 148 14.10 6.41 0.06
N ARG A 149 13.84 7.41 0.89
CA ARG A 149 12.94 8.53 0.54
C ARG A 149 13.44 9.28 -0.70
N LYS A 150 14.75 9.55 -0.80
CA LYS A 150 15.31 10.21 -1.99
C LYS A 150 15.17 9.34 -3.24
N ILE A 151 15.40 8.03 -3.10
CA ILE A 151 15.26 7.06 -4.18
C ILE A 151 13.82 7.01 -4.68
N LEU A 152 12.85 6.90 -3.77
CA LEU A 152 11.42 6.92 -4.09
C LEU A 152 10.99 8.24 -4.72
N GLY A 153 11.52 9.38 -4.24
CA GLY A 153 11.31 10.68 -4.87
C GLY A 153 11.88 10.78 -6.29
N TYR A 154 13.04 10.15 -6.53
CA TYR A 154 13.61 10.07 -7.88
C TYR A 154 12.74 9.23 -8.82
N TRP A 155 12.29 8.07 -8.36
CA TRP A 155 11.37 7.21 -9.11
C TRP A 155 10.02 7.89 -9.38
N ALA A 156 9.51 8.64 -8.39
CA ALA A 156 8.31 9.45 -8.53
C ALA A 156 8.36 10.40 -9.73
N ASN A 157 9.50 11.06 -9.96
CA ASN A 157 9.67 11.93 -11.12
C ASN A 157 9.50 11.18 -12.46
N PHE A 158 9.97 9.93 -12.53
CA PHE A 158 9.71 9.09 -13.70
C PHE A 158 8.24 8.71 -13.83
N LEU A 159 7.61 8.27 -12.74
CA LEU A 159 6.20 7.84 -12.74
C LEU A 159 5.23 8.98 -13.05
N GLN A 160 5.58 10.21 -12.71
CA GLN A 160 4.84 11.44 -13.05
C GLN A 160 5.14 11.97 -14.46
N SER A 161 6.15 11.44 -15.12
CA SER A 161 6.51 11.87 -16.46
C SER A 161 5.72 11.13 -17.55
N PRO A 162 5.59 11.73 -18.75
CA PRO A 162 4.98 11.04 -19.90
C PRO A 162 5.70 9.74 -20.30
N ALA A 163 6.98 9.58 -19.93
CA ALA A 163 7.75 8.37 -20.23
C ALA A 163 7.20 7.12 -19.52
N SER A 164 6.43 7.28 -18.43
CA SER A 164 5.82 6.16 -17.71
C SER A 164 4.54 5.63 -18.36
N ARG A 165 3.98 6.33 -19.38
CA ARG A 165 2.71 5.95 -20.04
C ARG A 165 2.77 4.67 -20.84
N TYR A 166 3.95 4.15 -21.16
CA TYR A 166 4.10 2.94 -21.98
C TYR A 166 3.32 1.75 -21.42
N VAL A 167 3.19 1.63 -20.10
CA VAL A 167 2.41 0.55 -19.46
C VAL A 167 0.90 0.72 -19.58
N LEU A 168 0.41 1.89 -20.03
CA LEU A 168 -1.03 2.17 -20.13
C LEU A 168 -1.65 1.56 -21.39
N THR A 169 -0.99 1.67 -22.54
CA THR A 169 -1.56 1.32 -23.84
C THR A 169 -0.65 0.51 -24.77
N GLU A 170 0.62 0.27 -24.40
CA GLU A 170 1.47 -0.57 -25.22
C GLU A 170 0.89 -1.98 -25.37
N SER A 171 1.09 -2.54 -26.55
CA SER A 171 0.51 -3.83 -26.90
C SER A 171 1.02 -4.94 -25.96
N VAL A 172 0.16 -5.93 -25.76
CA VAL A 172 0.46 -7.16 -25.03
C VAL A 172 1.80 -7.74 -25.50
N SER A 173 2.70 -7.96 -24.55
CA SER A 173 4.01 -8.56 -24.81
C SER A 173 4.29 -9.73 -23.87
N PRO A 174 5.02 -10.78 -24.32
CA PRO A 174 5.31 -11.91 -23.46
C PRO A 174 6.33 -11.52 -22.37
N LEU A 175 5.98 -11.74 -21.10
CA LEU A 175 6.97 -11.84 -20.02
C LEU A 175 7.77 -13.14 -20.19
N ASP A 176 7.07 -14.22 -20.50
CA ASP A 176 7.60 -15.52 -20.86
C ASP A 176 6.56 -16.35 -21.63
N ARG A 177 6.74 -17.70 -21.69
CA ARG A 177 5.81 -18.60 -22.41
C ARG A 177 4.44 -18.76 -21.73
N GLN A 178 4.29 -18.37 -20.47
CA GLN A 178 3.08 -18.57 -19.67
C GLN A 178 2.45 -17.26 -19.20
N THR A 179 3.14 -16.14 -19.32
CA THR A 179 2.71 -14.85 -18.78
C THR A 179 2.87 -13.75 -19.81
N LEU A 180 1.80 -13.00 -20.00
CA LEU A 180 1.78 -11.79 -20.83
C LEU A 180 1.84 -10.55 -19.92
N ILE A 181 2.54 -9.53 -20.36
CA ILE A 181 2.39 -8.18 -19.85
C ILE A 181 1.20 -7.57 -20.59
N VAL A 182 0.24 -7.04 -19.85
CA VAL A 182 -0.96 -6.43 -20.43
C VAL A 182 -1.03 -4.94 -20.06
N PRO A 183 -1.55 -4.10 -20.97
CA PRO A 183 -1.67 -2.67 -20.68
C PRO A 183 -2.72 -2.40 -19.60
N TRP A 184 -2.49 -1.37 -18.79
CA TRP A 184 -3.41 -0.96 -17.72
C TRP A 184 -4.77 -0.48 -18.23
N LEU A 185 -4.81 0.10 -19.43
CA LEU A 185 -6.04 0.52 -20.10
C LEU A 185 -6.61 -0.57 -21.04
N GLY A 186 -6.04 -1.79 -21.01
CA GLY A 186 -6.59 -2.95 -21.68
C GLY A 186 -7.72 -3.60 -20.89
N ASP A 187 -8.52 -4.43 -21.55
CA ASP A 187 -9.74 -5.04 -21.01
C ASP A 187 -9.48 -5.82 -19.71
N VAL A 188 -8.39 -6.58 -19.62
CA VAL A 188 -8.04 -7.41 -18.46
C VAL A 188 -7.85 -6.55 -17.20
N ALA A 189 -7.02 -5.53 -17.28
CA ALA A 189 -6.74 -4.68 -16.13
C ALA A 189 -7.94 -3.77 -15.78
N LYS A 190 -8.66 -3.26 -16.78
CA LYS A 190 -9.90 -2.50 -16.57
C LYS A 190 -10.96 -3.33 -15.86
N GLN A 191 -11.19 -4.58 -16.26
CA GLN A 191 -12.16 -5.48 -15.63
C GLN A 191 -11.80 -5.74 -14.15
N GLU A 192 -10.54 -5.97 -13.84
CA GLU A 192 -10.11 -6.15 -12.44
C GLU A 192 -10.32 -4.87 -11.60
N MET A 193 -10.04 -3.68 -12.15
CA MET A 193 -10.31 -2.41 -11.46
C MET A 193 -11.81 -2.19 -11.25
N VAL A 194 -12.64 -2.51 -12.23
CA VAL A 194 -14.12 -2.47 -12.12
C VAL A 194 -14.58 -3.41 -11.01
N LYS A 195 -14.09 -4.65 -11.00
CA LYS A 195 -14.43 -5.66 -9.98
C LYS A 195 -14.07 -5.17 -8.56
N VAL A 196 -12.89 -4.58 -8.38
CA VAL A 196 -12.49 -4.00 -7.09
C VAL A 196 -13.40 -2.82 -6.71
N ALA A 197 -13.78 -1.97 -7.66
CA ALA A 197 -14.65 -0.83 -7.43
C ALA A 197 -16.12 -1.22 -7.15
N GLN A 198 -16.57 -2.43 -7.51
CA GLN A 198 -17.92 -2.89 -7.13
C GLN A 198 -18.08 -2.89 -5.60
N GLY A 199 -17.09 -3.41 -4.85
CA GLY A 199 -17.06 -3.36 -3.40
C GLY A 199 -18.28 -3.95 -2.70
N ALA A 200 -18.31 -3.86 -1.38
CA ALA A 200 -19.51 -4.18 -0.59
C ALA A 200 -20.55 -3.06 -0.73
N LEU A 201 -21.78 -3.45 -1.03
CA LEU A 201 -22.90 -2.53 -1.22
C LEU A 201 -23.66 -2.33 0.10
N GLY A 202 -23.77 -1.11 0.56
CA GLY A 202 -24.59 -0.74 1.69
C GLY A 202 -26.09 -0.74 1.36
N ALA A 203 -26.92 -0.87 2.39
CA ALA A 203 -28.37 -0.84 2.22
C ALA A 203 -28.83 0.51 1.61
N GLY A 204 -29.55 0.44 0.50
CA GLY A 204 -30.05 1.61 -0.22
C GLY A 204 -29.05 2.29 -1.13
N GLU A 205 -27.84 1.79 -1.28
CA GLU A 205 -26.85 2.30 -2.23
C GLU A 205 -27.12 1.78 -3.65
N ASN A 206 -26.85 2.61 -4.65
CA ASN A 206 -26.91 2.22 -6.05
C ASN A 206 -25.70 1.37 -6.45
N PRO A 207 -25.86 0.40 -7.36
CA PRO A 207 -24.72 -0.33 -7.92
C PRO A 207 -23.68 0.61 -8.55
N THR A 208 -22.39 0.24 -8.44
CA THR A 208 -21.34 0.91 -9.20
C THR A 208 -21.51 0.61 -10.69
N PRO A 209 -21.26 1.55 -11.61
CA PRO A 209 -21.21 1.25 -13.05
C PRO A 209 -20.31 0.05 -13.35
N ASP A 210 -20.60 -0.67 -14.42
CA ASP A 210 -19.95 -1.91 -14.82
C ASP A 210 -18.79 -1.72 -15.83
N SER A 211 -18.40 -0.47 -16.07
CA SER A 211 -17.28 -0.13 -16.95
C SER A 211 -16.31 0.84 -16.29
N PHE A 212 -15.03 0.76 -16.68
CA PHE A 212 -13.99 1.66 -16.20
C PHE A 212 -14.34 3.12 -16.47
N GLU A 213 -14.78 3.42 -17.68
CA GLU A 213 -15.16 4.75 -18.14
C GLU A 213 -16.43 5.27 -17.45
N GLY A 214 -17.30 4.37 -17.01
CA GLY A 214 -18.47 4.73 -16.19
C GLY A 214 -18.11 5.07 -14.76
N ILE A 215 -17.03 4.49 -14.25
CA ILE A 215 -16.57 4.69 -12.86
C ILE A 215 -15.59 5.84 -12.75
N PHE A 216 -14.54 5.85 -13.58
CA PHE A 216 -13.42 6.76 -13.46
C PHE A 216 -13.43 7.84 -14.53
N HIS A 217 -12.90 9.00 -14.18
CA HIS A 217 -12.73 10.10 -15.12
C HIS A 217 -11.61 9.75 -16.10
N SER A 218 -11.99 9.47 -17.34
CA SER A 218 -11.11 9.22 -18.48
C SER A 218 -11.74 9.80 -19.74
N THR A 219 -10.98 9.91 -20.81
CA THR A 219 -11.42 10.42 -22.12
C THR A 219 -11.28 9.30 -23.16
N PRO A 220 -12.29 8.43 -23.30
CA PRO A 220 -12.24 7.33 -24.28
C PRO A 220 -11.93 7.83 -25.69
N GLY A 221 -11.01 7.14 -26.38
CA GLY A 221 -10.56 7.51 -27.71
C GLY A 221 -9.47 8.59 -27.77
N ALA A 222 -9.16 9.25 -26.67
CA ALA A 222 -7.94 10.07 -26.58
C ALA A 222 -6.71 9.18 -26.36
N GLU A 223 -5.54 9.70 -26.74
CA GLU A 223 -4.26 9.04 -26.45
C GLU A 223 -4.13 8.81 -24.94
N TYR A 224 -3.80 7.57 -24.54
CA TYR A 224 -3.77 7.11 -23.14
C TYR A 224 -5.04 7.43 -22.35
N GLU A 225 -6.18 7.52 -23.02
CA GLU A 225 -7.48 7.95 -22.44
C GLU A 225 -7.41 9.27 -21.66
N GLY A 226 -6.46 10.13 -22.01
CA GLY A 226 -6.25 11.43 -21.40
C GLY A 226 -5.31 11.45 -20.20
N PHE A 227 -4.78 10.32 -19.77
CA PHE A 227 -3.83 10.27 -18.65
C PHE A 227 -2.44 10.78 -19.07
N ALA A 228 -1.92 11.71 -18.27
CA ALA A 228 -0.64 12.37 -18.54
C ALA A 228 0.57 11.49 -18.16
N SER A 229 0.41 10.53 -17.25
CA SER A 229 1.45 9.66 -16.74
C SER A 229 0.83 8.42 -16.08
N TRP A 230 1.67 7.46 -15.70
CA TRP A 230 1.21 6.34 -14.88
C TRP A 230 0.69 6.82 -13.50
N ASP A 231 1.33 7.82 -12.89
CA ASP A 231 0.87 8.37 -11.62
C ASP A 231 -0.49 9.07 -11.73
N ASP A 232 -0.74 9.79 -12.83
CA ASP A 232 -2.04 10.39 -13.08
C ASP A 232 -3.14 9.33 -13.21
N PHE A 233 -2.83 8.21 -13.87
CA PHE A 233 -3.71 7.03 -13.90
C PHE A 233 -3.87 6.39 -12.50
N PHE A 234 -2.80 6.26 -11.74
CA PHE A 234 -2.85 5.69 -10.40
C PHE A 234 -3.69 6.53 -9.43
N THR A 235 -3.56 7.86 -9.50
CA THR A 235 -4.32 8.84 -8.71
C THR A 235 -5.62 9.29 -9.39
N ARG A 236 -6.16 8.48 -10.32
CA ARG A 236 -7.40 8.74 -11.07
C ARG A 236 -8.55 9.16 -10.17
N ARG A 237 -9.51 9.85 -10.74
CA ARG A 237 -10.69 10.36 -10.02
C ARG A 237 -11.94 9.57 -10.40
N PHE A 238 -12.86 9.43 -9.46
CA PHE A 238 -14.21 8.99 -9.77
C PHE A 238 -14.97 10.03 -10.60
N ARG A 239 -15.87 9.58 -11.45
CA ARG A 239 -16.85 10.47 -12.07
C ARG A 239 -17.79 11.03 -11.01
N PRO A 240 -18.31 12.27 -11.20
CA PRO A 240 -19.33 12.82 -10.32
C PRO A 240 -20.51 11.86 -10.13
N GLY A 241 -20.96 11.70 -8.89
CA GLY A 241 -22.12 10.84 -8.56
C GLY A 241 -21.84 9.35 -8.40
N VAL A 242 -20.64 8.85 -8.73
CA VAL A 242 -20.29 7.42 -8.57
C VAL A 242 -20.11 7.04 -7.10
N ARG A 243 -19.68 7.98 -6.27
CA ARG A 243 -19.48 7.80 -4.82
C ARG A 243 -20.23 8.89 -4.05
N PRO A 244 -21.57 8.87 -4.02
CA PRO A 244 -22.33 9.84 -3.25
C PRO A 244 -21.99 9.73 -1.77
N VAL A 245 -21.96 10.85 -1.07
CA VAL A 245 -21.71 10.90 0.37
C VAL A 245 -22.94 10.38 1.11
N ALA A 246 -22.76 9.40 1.96
CA ALA A 246 -23.83 8.86 2.80
C ALA A 246 -24.29 9.90 3.82
N ALA A 247 -25.60 10.19 3.82
CA ALA A 247 -26.23 11.14 4.75
C ALA A 247 -25.39 12.43 4.92
N PRO A 248 -25.23 13.24 3.87
CA PRO A 248 -24.34 14.41 3.90
C PRO A 248 -24.68 15.39 5.01
N ASP A 249 -25.97 15.55 5.33
CA ASP A 249 -26.47 16.48 6.35
C ASP A 249 -26.63 15.86 7.75
N ASP A 250 -26.28 14.57 7.94
CA ASP A 250 -26.35 13.92 9.26
C ASP A 250 -24.94 13.71 9.83
N ASP A 251 -24.51 14.60 10.69
CA ASP A 251 -23.19 14.57 11.32
C ASP A 251 -22.99 13.39 12.30
N ASN A 252 -24.04 12.60 12.58
CA ASN A 252 -23.87 11.35 13.34
C ASN A 252 -23.37 10.20 12.46
N VAL A 253 -23.41 10.32 11.13
CA VAL A 253 -22.94 9.31 10.19
C VAL A 253 -21.48 9.56 9.85
N ILE A 254 -20.64 8.58 10.07
CA ILE A 254 -19.21 8.56 9.68
C ILE A 254 -19.11 7.92 8.29
N ALA A 255 -18.58 8.66 7.34
CA ALA A 255 -18.34 8.19 5.99
C ALA A 255 -17.00 7.42 5.90
N ASN A 256 -16.90 6.46 4.96
CA ASN A 256 -15.63 5.80 4.67
C ASN A 256 -14.66 6.79 4.00
N ALA A 257 -13.48 6.92 4.57
CA ALA A 257 -12.49 7.88 4.10
C ALA A 257 -11.75 7.45 2.83
N CYS A 258 -11.76 6.17 2.50
CA CYS A 258 -11.04 5.58 1.35
C CYS A 258 -11.83 4.43 0.72
N GLU A 259 -11.53 4.09 -0.54
CA GLU A 259 -11.88 2.79 -1.11
C GLU A 259 -11.02 1.72 -0.42
N SER A 260 -11.53 1.07 0.61
CA SER A 260 -10.71 0.26 1.50
C SER A 260 -11.47 -0.90 2.13
N ALA A 261 -10.78 -2.00 2.38
CA ALA A 261 -11.33 -3.16 3.07
C ALA A 261 -11.13 -3.01 4.59
N PRO A 262 -12.18 -3.20 5.42
CA PRO A 262 -12.06 -3.09 6.86
C PRO A 262 -11.13 -4.17 7.41
N LEU A 263 -10.09 -3.76 8.15
CA LEU A 263 -9.10 -4.66 8.71
C LEU A 263 -9.41 -4.99 10.17
N GLN A 264 -9.61 -3.96 10.99
CA GLN A 264 -9.94 -4.14 12.41
C GLN A 264 -10.49 -2.88 13.07
N VAL A 265 -11.16 -3.10 14.21
CA VAL A 265 -11.57 -2.05 15.16
C VAL A 265 -10.93 -2.35 16.51
N ALA A 266 -10.03 -1.49 16.96
CA ALA A 266 -9.43 -1.56 18.28
C ALA A 266 -10.11 -0.56 19.23
N LYS A 267 -10.56 -1.04 20.39
CA LYS A 267 -11.19 -0.22 21.44
C LYS A 267 -10.28 -0.12 22.65
N ARG A 268 -10.40 0.96 23.40
CA ARG A 268 -9.61 1.20 24.63
C ARG A 268 -8.11 1.19 24.35
N VAL A 269 -7.71 1.86 23.23
CA VAL A 269 -6.31 1.96 22.82
C VAL A 269 -5.46 2.70 23.85
N ARG A 270 -4.19 2.33 23.97
CA ARG A 270 -3.25 2.87 24.96
C ARG A 270 -2.25 3.81 24.32
N ARG A 271 -1.66 4.68 25.13
CA ARG A 271 -0.56 5.55 24.69
C ARG A 271 0.67 4.73 24.29
N GLN A 272 1.02 3.73 25.08
CA GLN A 272 2.08 2.76 24.78
C GLN A 272 1.54 1.37 25.03
N ASP A 273 1.84 0.46 24.12
CA ASP A 273 1.45 -0.93 24.26
C ASP A 273 2.61 -1.84 23.82
N SER A 274 2.60 -3.10 24.31
CA SER A 274 3.64 -4.07 24.00
C SER A 274 3.26 -4.88 22.77
N PHE A 275 4.16 -5.00 21.80
CA PHE A 275 3.98 -5.81 20.60
C PHE A 275 4.23 -7.28 20.94
N TRP A 276 3.22 -8.01 21.40
CA TRP A 276 3.32 -9.44 21.69
C TRP A 276 2.51 -10.30 20.73
N LEU A 277 2.96 -11.52 20.55
CA LEU A 277 2.71 -12.60 19.62
C LEU A 277 1.27 -12.89 19.12
N LYS A 278 0.21 -12.31 19.69
CA LYS A 278 -1.17 -12.53 19.24
C LYS A 278 -1.97 -11.23 19.31
N GLY A 279 -1.99 -10.53 18.24
CA GLY A 279 -2.61 -9.22 18.11
C GLY A 279 -1.54 -8.13 18.22
N GLN A 280 -1.55 -7.23 17.27
CA GLN A 280 -0.62 -6.10 17.24
C GLN A 280 -1.37 -4.90 17.84
N PRO A 281 -1.09 -4.55 19.10
CA PRO A 281 -1.71 -3.39 19.72
C PRO A 281 -1.20 -2.11 19.08
N TYR A 282 -2.02 -1.07 19.10
CA TYR A 282 -1.60 0.26 18.67
C TYR A 282 -0.94 0.98 19.83
N SER A 283 0.20 1.62 19.54
CA SER A 283 0.82 2.58 20.44
C SER A 283 0.50 3.99 19.94
N LEU A 284 -0.40 4.70 20.61
CA LEU A 284 -0.85 6.04 20.19
C LEU A 284 0.31 7.05 20.10
N ASP A 285 1.26 6.99 21.05
CA ASP A 285 2.42 7.89 21.04
C ASP A 285 3.24 7.70 19.75
N ASN A 286 3.51 6.45 19.36
CA ASN A 286 4.23 6.16 18.11
C ASN A 286 3.39 6.46 16.88
N LEU A 287 2.10 6.07 16.85
CA LEU A 287 1.21 6.31 15.73
C LEU A 287 1.07 7.80 15.44
N LEU A 288 0.93 8.63 16.48
CA LEU A 288 0.77 10.07 16.38
C LEU A 288 2.11 10.83 16.46
N ASP A 289 3.25 10.14 16.36
CA ASP A 289 4.58 10.72 16.35
C ASP A 289 4.83 11.63 17.59
N PHE A 290 4.47 11.12 18.76
CA PHE A 290 4.57 11.79 20.05
C PHE A 290 3.86 13.15 20.11
N ASP A 291 2.85 13.37 19.28
CA ASP A 291 2.01 14.56 19.34
C ASP A 291 1.30 14.66 20.71
N PRO A 292 1.34 15.82 21.39
CA PRO A 292 0.70 15.98 22.70
C PRO A 292 -0.80 15.62 22.72
N ARG A 293 -1.48 15.72 21.58
CA ARG A 293 -2.90 15.34 21.43
C ARG A 293 -3.13 13.84 21.55
N ALA A 294 -2.08 12.98 21.50
CA ALA A 294 -2.20 11.54 21.71
C ALA A 294 -2.91 11.21 23.04
N ALA A 295 -2.71 12.02 24.07
CA ALA A 295 -3.38 11.87 25.36
C ALA A 295 -4.92 11.98 25.26
N GLN A 296 -5.45 12.69 24.28
CA GLN A 296 -6.90 12.85 24.08
C GLN A 296 -7.55 11.61 23.47
N PHE A 297 -6.77 10.70 22.87
CA PHE A 297 -7.23 9.47 22.23
C PHE A 297 -7.02 8.23 23.10
N GLU A 298 -6.35 8.37 24.26
CA GLU A 298 -6.17 7.25 25.21
C GLU A 298 -7.53 6.73 25.70
N GLY A 299 -7.71 5.41 25.61
CA GLY A 299 -8.99 4.76 25.90
C GLY A 299 -10.03 4.86 24.78
N GLY A 300 -9.67 5.51 23.67
CA GLY A 300 -10.52 5.70 22.49
C GLY A 300 -10.59 4.49 21.57
N THR A 301 -11.01 4.74 20.33
CA THR A 301 -11.23 3.72 19.29
C THR A 301 -10.40 4.05 18.07
N ILE A 302 -9.73 3.02 17.49
CA ILE A 302 -9.09 3.09 16.16
C ILE A 302 -9.84 2.13 15.24
N TYR A 303 -10.31 2.63 14.10
CA TYR A 303 -10.70 1.85 12.94
C TYR A 303 -9.55 1.85 11.95
N GLN A 304 -9.14 0.68 11.47
CA GLN A 304 -8.13 0.55 10.42
C GLN A 304 -8.71 -0.22 9.23
N ALA A 305 -8.39 0.25 8.01
CA ALA A 305 -8.73 -0.41 6.76
C ALA A 305 -7.60 -0.26 5.75
N PHE A 306 -7.48 -1.22 4.81
CA PHE A 306 -6.40 -1.22 3.83
C PHE A 306 -6.92 -1.01 2.40
N LEU A 307 -6.07 -0.41 1.57
CA LEU A 307 -6.33 -0.16 0.15
C LEU A 307 -5.54 -1.16 -0.68
N SER A 308 -6.24 -1.85 -1.60
CA SER A 308 -5.59 -2.74 -2.56
C SER A 308 -4.91 -1.94 -3.69
N ALA A 309 -4.05 -2.62 -4.45
CA ALA A 309 -3.35 -2.04 -5.60
C ALA A 309 -4.25 -1.37 -6.64
N LEU A 310 -5.42 -1.96 -6.84
CA LEU A 310 -6.38 -1.55 -7.87
C LEU A 310 -7.41 -0.55 -7.36
N SER A 311 -7.41 -0.27 -6.03
CA SER A 311 -8.32 0.66 -5.40
C SER A 311 -8.08 2.11 -5.85
N TYR A 312 -8.99 2.98 -5.47
CA TYR A 312 -8.85 4.42 -5.56
C TYR A 312 -7.97 4.92 -4.40
N HIS A 313 -6.97 5.74 -4.66
CA HIS A 313 -5.93 6.08 -3.68
C HIS A 313 -6.02 7.50 -3.12
N ARG A 314 -7.15 8.20 -3.33
CA ARG A 314 -7.43 9.49 -2.67
C ARG A 314 -8.21 9.28 -1.38
N TRP A 315 -7.94 10.11 -0.39
CA TRP A 315 -8.59 10.09 0.92
C TRP A 315 -9.54 11.27 1.05
N HIS A 316 -10.68 11.03 1.70
CA HIS A 316 -11.73 12.01 1.87
C HIS A 316 -12.12 12.16 3.34
N SER A 317 -12.72 13.29 3.68
CA SER A 317 -13.13 13.52 5.07
C SER A 317 -14.29 12.62 5.47
N PRO A 318 -14.16 11.87 6.58
CA PRO A 318 -15.26 11.06 7.10
C PRO A 318 -16.36 11.87 7.78
N VAL A 319 -16.10 13.16 8.08
CA VAL A 319 -16.98 14.08 8.82
C VAL A 319 -16.86 15.49 8.26
N SER A 320 -17.87 16.32 8.49
CA SER A 320 -17.74 17.78 8.33
C SER A 320 -17.04 18.37 9.56
N GLY A 321 -16.22 19.42 9.36
CA GLY A 321 -15.46 20.02 10.45
C GLY A 321 -14.41 21.02 10.01
N THR A 322 -13.48 21.30 10.91
CA THR A 322 -12.33 22.19 10.67
C THR A 322 -11.04 21.44 10.86
N VAL A 323 -10.14 21.49 9.89
CA VAL A 323 -8.78 20.93 10.00
C VAL A 323 -8.02 21.73 11.06
N ARG A 324 -7.57 21.05 12.12
CA ARG A 324 -6.81 21.67 13.22
C ARG A 324 -5.31 21.61 13.02
N SER A 325 -4.84 20.54 12.42
CA SER A 325 -3.42 20.33 12.20
C SER A 325 -3.19 19.28 11.12
N VAL A 326 -2.12 19.47 10.38
CA VAL A 326 -1.61 18.53 9.37
C VAL A 326 -0.13 18.32 9.61
N LYS A 327 0.32 17.07 9.58
CA LYS A 327 1.73 16.69 9.68
C LYS A 327 1.99 15.46 8.82
N VAL A 328 3.03 15.50 7.99
CA VAL A 328 3.57 14.29 7.36
C VAL A 328 4.74 13.80 8.21
N VAL A 329 4.64 12.57 8.69
CA VAL A 329 5.67 11.90 9.47
C VAL A 329 6.52 11.05 8.53
N ASN A 330 7.80 11.36 8.44
CA ASN A 330 8.74 10.51 7.74
C ASN A 330 9.05 9.29 8.61
N GLY A 331 8.77 8.11 8.10
CA GLY A 331 8.99 6.84 8.78
C GLY A 331 9.80 5.86 7.95
N SER A 332 9.68 4.58 8.28
CA SER A 332 10.29 3.49 7.52
C SER A 332 9.48 3.17 6.25
N TYR A 333 10.15 2.49 5.31
CA TYR A 333 9.56 2.07 4.02
C TYR A 333 9.45 0.56 3.93
N TYR A 334 10.52 -0.18 4.20
CA TYR A 334 10.59 -1.65 4.04
C TYR A 334 10.73 -2.38 5.37
N LEU A 335 10.23 -1.80 6.45
CA LEU A 335 10.22 -2.42 7.77
C LEU A 335 8.89 -3.14 8.00
N ALA A 336 8.92 -4.45 8.21
CA ALA A 336 7.76 -5.27 8.55
C ALA A 336 7.94 -5.91 9.93
N ASN A 337 6.85 -6.37 10.54
CA ASN A 337 6.94 -7.06 11.83
C ASN A 337 7.60 -8.44 11.62
N ARG A 338 8.70 -8.70 12.29
CA ARG A 338 9.48 -9.95 12.18
C ARG A 338 8.71 -11.23 12.50
N HIS A 339 7.60 -11.12 13.21
CA HIS A 339 6.78 -12.26 13.63
C HIS A 339 5.52 -12.45 12.78
N GLN A 340 5.33 -11.62 11.77
CA GLN A 340 4.18 -11.69 10.87
C GLN A 340 4.64 -11.95 9.44
N GLY A 341 4.03 -12.95 8.78
CA GLY A 341 4.32 -13.28 7.40
C GLY A 341 5.65 -14.00 7.14
N PHE A 342 6.51 -14.14 8.16
CA PHE A 342 7.80 -14.82 8.05
C PHE A 342 7.84 -16.17 8.78
N GLY A 343 6.73 -16.58 9.34
CA GLY A 343 6.56 -17.89 9.97
C GLY A 343 6.25 -19.01 8.98
N ASN A 344 6.17 -18.72 7.69
CA ASN A 344 5.96 -19.72 6.66
C ASN A 344 7.17 -20.66 6.56
N LEU A 345 6.93 -21.95 6.72
CA LEU A 345 7.96 -22.97 6.52
C LEU A 345 8.51 -22.98 5.09
N ASP A 346 7.77 -22.45 4.15
CA ASP A 346 8.03 -22.44 2.71
C ASP A 346 8.71 -21.13 2.23
N GLY A 347 9.01 -20.19 3.14
CA GLY A 347 9.80 -19.01 2.78
C GLY A 347 9.21 -17.67 3.21
N ALA A 348 9.80 -16.57 2.69
CA ALA A 348 9.32 -15.23 2.92
C ALA A 348 7.92 -15.05 2.35
N ASP A 349 7.05 -14.45 3.13
CA ASP A 349 5.69 -14.17 2.73
C ASP A 349 5.61 -12.75 2.12
N PRO A 350 5.37 -12.61 0.81
CA PRO A 350 5.20 -11.30 0.18
C PRO A 350 4.00 -10.52 0.71
N SER A 351 3.11 -11.19 1.45
CA SER A 351 2.01 -10.53 2.18
C SER A 351 2.40 -10.03 3.58
N ALA A 352 3.66 -10.20 3.99
CA ALA A 352 4.12 -9.74 5.31
C ALA A 352 3.79 -8.27 5.61
N PRO A 353 3.88 -7.31 4.67
CA PRO A 353 3.41 -5.95 4.89
C PRO A 353 1.92 -5.90 5.24
N ASN A 354 1.05 -6.68 4.57
CA ASN A 354 -0.37 -6.74 4.88
C ASN A 354 -0.66 -7.29 6.27
N GLN A 355 0.07 -8.32 6.69
CA GLN A 355 -0.06 -8.89 8.02
C GLN A 355 0.54 -8.00 9.11
N SER A 356 1.43 -7.07 8.73
CA SER A 356 2.10 -6.12 9.63
C SER A 356 1.38 -4.78 9.76
N GLN A 357 0.22 -4.58 9.15
CA GLN A 357 -0.42 -3.26 9.03
C GLN A 357 -0.59 -2.51 10.35
N PRO A 358 -1.02 -3.11 11.49
CA PRO A 358 -1.08 -2.39 12.76
C PRO A 358 0.30 -1.92 13.24
N PHE A 359 1.37 -2.72 13.03
CA PHE A 359 2.74 -2.33 13.33
C PHE A 359 3.20 -1.18 12.42
N LEU A 360 2.88 -1.22 11.13
CA LEU A 360 3.24 -0.16 10.17
C LEU A 360 2.65 1.20 10.57
N THR A 361 1.49 1.25 11.22
CA THR A 361 0.91 2.51 11.69
C THR A 361 1.83 3.27 12.64
N SER A 362 2.70 2.57 13.34
CA SER A 362 3.63 3.15 14.32
C SER A 362 5.01 3.49 13.75
N VAL A 363 5.41 2.89 12.63
CA VAL A 363 6.78 3.01 12.10
C VAL A 363 6.86 3.55 10.68
N ALA A 364 5.83 3.36 9.85
CA ALA A 364 5.87 3.77 8.45
C ALA A 364 5.60 5.26 8.26
N THR A 365 5.97 5.76 7.08
CA THR A 365 5.61 7.11 6.64
C THR A 365 4.09 7.26 6.61
N ARG A 366 3.57 8.36 7.14
CA ARG A 366 2.14 8.59 7.29
C ARG A 366 1.80 10.08 7.37
N ALA A 367 0.56 10.44 7.08
CA ALA A 367 0.04 11.76 7.36
C ALA A 367 -0.85 11.72 8.61
N LEU A 368 -0.82 12.78 9.40
CA LEU A 368 -1.70 13.01 10.54
C LEU A 368 -2.56 14.21 10.21
N ILE A 369 -3.88 14.02 10.10
CA ILE A 369 -4.84 15.07 9.80
C ILE A 369 -5.84 15.13 10.95
N PHE A 370 -5.66 16.10 11.83
CA PHE A 370 -6.58 16.33 12.95
C PHE A 370 -7.72 17.21 12.52
N ILE A 371 -8.95 16.75 12.76
CA ILE A 371 -10.20 17.42 12.39
C ILE A 371 -11.03 17.62 13.65
N GLU A 372 -11.43 18.85 13.92
CA GLU A 372 -12.50 19.11 14.88
C GLU A 372 -13.81 18.97 14.14
N ALA A 373 -14.52 17.86 14.40
CA ALA A 373 -15.79 17.59 13.77
C ALA A 373 -16.88 18.55 14.27
N ASP A 374 -17.84 18.87 13.41
CA ASP A 374 -19.00 19.72 13.78
C ASP A 374 -19.89 19.03 14.80
N ASN A 375 -19.97 17.70 14.74
CA ASN A 375 -20.65 16.92 15.77
C ASN A 375 -19.86 16.95 17.07
N PRO A 376 -20.35 17.62 18.14
CA PRO A 376 -19.61 17.73 19.41
C PRO A 376 -19.43 16.40 20.12
N LYS A 377 -20.25 15.38 19.83
CA LYS A 377 -20.06 14.01 20.35
C LYS A 377 -18.78 13.39 19.84
N ILE A 378 -18.34 13.73 18.60
CA ILE A 378 -17.07 13.32 18.02
C ILE A 378 -15.95 14.23 18.51
N GLY A 379 -16.11 15.54 18.32
CA GLY A 379 -15.11 16.56 18.60
C GLY A 379 -13.82 16.30 17.83
N LEU A 380 -12.68 16.36 18.48
CA LEU A 380 -11.39 16.10 17.82
C LEU A 380 -11.26 14.64 17.41
N MET A 381 -11.00 14.39 16.14
CA MET A 381 -10.63 13.10 15.58
C MET A 381 -9.34 13.21 14.75
N CYS A 382 -8.74 12.09 14.37
CA CYS A 382 -7.57 12.08 13.49
C CYS A 382 -7.77 11.06 12.36
N VAL A 383 -7.53 11.51 11.13
CA VAL A 383 -7.40 10.66 9.94
C VAL A 383 -5.91 10.43 9.72
N VAL A 384 -5.51 9.15 9.65
CA VAL A 384 -4.10 8.76 9.50
C VAL A 384 -3.95 7.85 8.30
N PRO A 385 -3.71 8.40 7.10
CA PRO A 385 -3.23 7.63 5.95
C PRO A 385 -1.81 7.15 6.21
N VAL A 386 -1.54 5.86 6.01
CA VAL A 386 -0.25 5.22 6.29
C VAL A 386 0.26 4.57 5.02
N GLY A 387 1.47 4.97 4.61
CA GLY A 387 2.15 4.37 3.48
C GLY A 387 2.67 2.96 3.79
N MET A 388 2.87 2.16 2.77
CA MET A 388 3.41 0.82 2.86
C MET A 388 4.34 0.57 1.67
N ALA A 389 5.58 0.17 1.94
CA ALA A 389 6.64 -0.03 0.94
C ALA A 389 6.83 1.21 0.04
N GLU A 390 6.76 1.09 -1.28
CA GLU A 390 6.91 2.18 -2.24
C GLU A 390 5.86 3.28 -2.09
N VAL A 391 4.70 2.96 -1.52
CA VAL A 391 3.56 3.88 -1.39
C VAL A 391 3.68 4.75 -0.16
N SER A 392 4.76 5.36 0.01
CA SER A 392 5.00 6.17 1.19
C SER A 392 4.99 7.67 0.87
N SER A 393 4.36 8.06 -0.25
CA SER A 393 4.17 9.46 -0.62
C SER A 393 2.76 9.91 -0.25
N CYS A 394 2.63 10.52 0.93
CA CYS A 394 1.39 11.12 1.39
C CYS A 394 1.32 12.58 0.94
N GLU A 395 0.52 12.88 -0.07
CA GLU A 395 0.21 14.26 -0.45
C GLU A 395 -1.06 14.72 0.28
N VAL A 396 -0.93 15.73 1.14
CA VAL A 396 -2.06 16.34 1.84
C VAL A 396 -2.49 17.59 1.10
N THR A 397 -3.78 17.67 0.75
CA THR A 397 -4.34 18.79 -0.03
C THR A 397 -5.12 19.81 0.81
N VAL A 398 -5.21 19.59 2.12
CA VAL A 398 -5.86 20.50 3.06
C VAL A 398 -4.83 21.15 4.00
N GLN A 399 -5.22 22.26 4.63
CA GLN A 399 -4.36 23.02 5.53
C GLN A 399 -5.05 23.33 6.86
N PRO A 400 -4.25 23.58 7.93
CA PRO A 400 -4.82 24.00 9.22
C PRO A 400 -5.71 25.25 9.09
N GLY A 401 -6.87 25.22 9.75
CA GLY A 401 -7.88 26.26 9.69
C GLY A 401 -8.89 26.11 8.55
N GLN A 402 -8.65 25.23 7.59
CA GLN A 402 -9.59 24.99 6.49
C GLN A 402 -10.86 24.32 7.01
N ARG A 403 -12.02 24.86 6.59
CA ARG A 403 -13.31 24.21 6.72
C ARG A 403 -13.41 23.12 5.66
N ILE A 404 -13.90 21.96 6.05
CA ILE A 404 -14.11 20.82 5.15
C ILE A 404 -15.48 20.20 5.37
N GLU A 405 -16.08 19.75 4.29
CA GLU A 405 -17.33 18.99 4.31
C GLU A 405 -17.05 17.48 4.30
N LYS A 406 -17.98 16.69 4.85
CA LYS A 406 -17.95 15.24 4.76
C LYS A 406 -17.87 14.81 3.27
N GLY A 407 -16.92 13.94 2.95
CA GLY A 407 -16.64 13.50 1.58
C GLY A 407 -15.70 14.42 0.79
N GLU A 408 -15.26 15.56 1.34
CA GLU A 408 -14.27 16.42 0.69
C GLU A 408 -12.87 15.75 0.71
N GLN A 409 -12.10 15.91 -0.38
CA GLN A 409 -10.78 15.31 -0.49
C GLN A 409 -9.80 15.90 0.52
N LEU A 410 -9.10 15.03 1.25
CA LEU A 410 -8.04 15.41 2.20
C LEU A 410 -6.63 15.28 1.60
N GLY A 411 -6.48 14.40 0.62
CA GLY A 411 -5.19 14.12 0.01
C GLY A 411 -5.19 12.83 -0.81
N MET A 412 -4.01 12.31 -1.09
CA MET A 412 -3.84 11.07 -1.85
C MET A 412 -2.51 10.38 -1.55
N PHE A 413 -2.45 9.11 -1.88
CA PHE A 413 -1.21 8.37 -2.02
C PHE A 413 -0.73 8.38 -3.46
N HIS A 414 0.58 8.38 -3.65
CA HIS A 414 1.22 8.09 -4.92
C HIS A 414 1.90 6.72 -4.83
N PHE A 415 1.79 5.90 -5.89
CA PHE A 415 2.50 4.66 -6.18
C PHE A 415 2.32 3.51 -5.17
N GLY A 416 1.22 2.78 -5.15
CA GLY A 416 1.14 1.45 -4.57
C GLY A 416 0.20 1.30 -3.35
N GLY A 417 0.38 0.31 -2.44
CA GLY A 417 -0.54 -0.06 -1.35
C GLY A 417 -0.44 0.78 -0.09
N SER A 418 -1.49 0.76 0.67
CA SER A 418 -1.59 1.62 1.83
C SER A 418 -2.67 1.13 2.79
N THR A 419 -2.63 1.69 3.97
CA THR A 419 -3.68 1.52 4.98
C THR A 419 -4.06 2.89 5.53
N HIS A 420 -5.21 2.99 6.18
CA HIS A 420 -5.55 4.20 6.91
C HIS A 420 -6.19 3.87 8.25
N CYS A 421 -6.09 4.82 9.19
CA CYS A 421 -6.76 4.74 10.47
C CYS A 421 -7.66 5.95 10.68
N LEU A 422 -8.82 5.72 11.32
CA LEU A 422 -9.66 6.76 11.91
C LEU A 422 -9.59 6.62 13.42
N LEU A 423 -9.15 7.67 14.10
CA LEU A 423 -8.98 7.71 15.55
C LEU A 423 -10.09 8.57 16.17
N PHE A 424 -10.75 8.00 17.17
CA PHE A 424 -11.81 8.65 17.94
C PHE A 424 -11.45 8.69 19.42
N ARG A 425 -11.81 9.78 20.10
CA ARG A 425 -11.57 9.98 21.53
C ARG A 425 -12.36 8.96 22.39
N PRO A 426 -11.95 8.74 23.64
CA PRO A 426 -12.77 7.99 24.60
C PRO A 426 -14.12 8.68 24.76
N GLY A 427 -15.18 7.87 24.97
CA GLY A 427 -16.56 8.35 25.10
C GLY A 427 -17.34 8.50 23.80
N VAL A 428 -16.68 8.54 22.64
CA VAL A 428 -17.37 8.48 21.34
C VAL A 428 -17.94 7.08 21.14
N ARG A 429 -19.27 6.97 21.19
CA ARG A 429 -19.97 5.68 21.04
C ARG A 429 -20.26 5.42 19.58
N LEU A 430 -19.49 4.52 18.97
CA LEU A 430 -19.61 4.16 17.57
C LEU A 430 -20.30 2.80 17.41
N GLU A 431 -21.29 2.75 16.56
CA GLU A 431 -21.88 1.55 16.01
C GLU A 431 -21.40 1.40 14.57
N PHE A 432 -20.51 0.43 14.35
CA PHE A 432 -19.95 0.16 13.02
C PHE A 432 -20.90 -0.73 12.22
N ASP A 433 -20.98 -0.45 10.91
CA ASP A 433 -21.65 -1.28 9.92
C ASP A 433 -20.68 -1.52 8.76
N PHE A 434 -20.28 -2.76 8.57
CA PHE A 434 -19.40 -3.18 7.48
C PHE A 434 -20.15 -3.94 6.39
N HIS A 435 -21.44 -3.64 6.22
CA HIS A 435 -22.29 -4.20 5.17
C HIS A 435 -22.29 -5.74 5.16
N GLY A 436 -22.48 -6.32 6.35
CA GLY A 436 -22.59 -7.77 6.55
C GLY A 436 -21.28 -8.54 6.58
N GLN A 437 -20.14 -7.88 6.50
CA GLN A 437 -18.83 -8.53 6.57
C GLN A 437 -18.13 -8.29 7.91
N ALA A 438 -17.20 -9.19 8.26
CA ALA A 438 -16.31 -9.01 9.39
C ALA A 438 -15.01 -8.34 8.96
N PRO A 439 -14.44 -7.42 9.75
CA PRO A 439 -13.09 -6.92 9.51
C PRO A 439 -12.03 -8.01 9.48
N GLY A 440 -11.09 -7.95 8.54
CA GLY A 440 -10.01 -8.92 8.39
C GLY A 440 -9.34 -8.82 7.03
N LEU A 441 -8.30 -9.63 6.80
CA LEU A 441 -7.58 -9.65 5.53
C LEU A 441 -8.41 -10.17 4.35
N ASP A 442 -9.47 -10.93 4.62
CA ASP A 442 -10.38 -11.46 3.61
C ASP A 442 -11.59 -10.55 3.34
N ALA A 443 -11.68 -9.40 4.02
CA ALA A 443 -12.75 -8.44 3.81
C ALA A 443 -12.68 -7.85 2.40
N THR A 444 -13.85 -7.58 1.82
CA THR A 444 -13.96 -6.90 0.54
C THR A 444 -13.96 -5.39 0.72
N ASN A 445 -13.62 -4.69 -0.35
CA ASN A 445 -13.56 -3.23 -0.37
C ASN A 445 -14.92 -2.62 0.01
N MET A 446 -14.93 -1.67 0.91
CA MET A 446 -16.05 -0.78 1.16
C MET A 446 -15.86 0.50 0.34
N ARG A 447 -16.93 1.00 -0.23
CA ARG A 447 -16.88 2.16 -1.11
C ARG A 447 -16.51 3.42 -0.34
N LEU A 448 -15.78 4.30 -1.01
CA LEU A 448 -15.59 5.67 -0.55
C LEU A 448 -16.95 6.35 -0.26
N ASN A 449 -17.01 7.13 0.78
CA ASN A 449 -18.19 7.89 1.19
C ASN A 449 -19.41 7.09 1.67
N THR A 450 -19.36 5.74 1.65
CA THR A 450 -20.41 4.92 2.28
C THR A 450 -20.43 5.13 3.80
N ALA A 451 -21.55 4.90 4.44
CA ALA A 451 -21.62 4.92 5.90
C ALA A 451 -20.89 3.70 6.49
N ILE A 452 -19.90 3.92 7.36
CA ILE A 452 -19.18 2.84 8.05
C ILE A 452 -19.48 2.79 9.55
N ALA A 453 -19.98 3.87 10.11
CA ALA A 453 -20.36 3.92 11.52
C ALA A 453 -21.41 5.02 11.79
N ARG A 454 -22.10 4.87 12.90
CA ARG A 454 -22.98 5.89 13.44
C ARG A 454 -22.62 6.21 14.90
N VAL A 455 -22.61 7.50 15.23
CA VAL A 455 -22.44 8.00 16.60
C VAL A 455 -23.80 7.91 17.34
N LYS A 456 -23.80 7.34 18.53
CA LYS A 456 -24.98 7.17 19.41
C LYS A 456 -25.12 8.33 20.40
#